data_35726874dd3fb1992f4127022343ac9b
#
_entry.id   35726874dd3fb1992f4127022343ac9b
#
_cell.length_a   1.000
_cell.length_b   1.000
_cell.length_c   1.000
_cell.angle_alpha   90.00
_cell.angle_beta   90.00
_cell.angle_gamma   90.00
#
_symmetry.space_group_name_H-M   'P 1'
#
loop_
_entity.id
_entity.type
_entity.pdbx_description
1 polymer ?
#
loop_
_entity_poly.entity_id
_entity_poly.type
_entity_poly.pdbx_seq_one_letter_code
_entity_poly.pdbx_strand_id
1 'polypeptide(L)'
;MQNDHDLIHQYQNGHRSAYDEIVRRHLSNTIGFFYTFTGDRMAAEDLAQDVFFKLYHHLKRFRFESAFTTYLYRINVNTANTWLKRSKWKALLHLDQAPDRGERDTELEQEWTRKELWDAVAKLPNKQRTVVMMRIAQELPYKDIAEITGMSEGTAKVNFHHAVTTLKKWLRDD
;
A
#
# COMPACT_ATOMS: atom_id res chain seq x y z
N MET A 1 22.47 -15.50 -8.16
CA MET A 1 21.02 -15.19 -8.23
C MET A 1 20.87 -13.93 -9.08
N GLN A 2 20.10 -13.99 -10.16
CA GLN A 2 19.83 -12.79 -10.99
C GLN A 2 19.15 -11.72 -10.13
N ASN A 3 19.56 -10.46 -10.25
CA ASN A 3 18.91 -9.36 -9.58
C ASN A 3 17.67 -8.87 -10.37
N ASP A 4 16.84 -8.04 -9.77
CA ASP A 4 15.62 -7.55 -10.43
C ASP A 4 15.91 -6.71 -11.68
N HIS A 5 17.03 -5.99 -11.71
CA HIS A 5 17.44 -5.22 -12.89
C HIS A 5 17.75 -6.14 -14.08
N ASP A 6 18.44 -7.26 -13.86
CA ASP A 6 18.72 -8.25 -14.92
C ASP A 6 17.41 -8.84 -15.47
N LEU A 7 16.45 -9.16 -14.59
CA LEU A 7 15.15 -9.67 -15.00
C LEU A 7 14.36 -8.63 -15.82
N ILE A 8 14.39 -7.36 -15.41
CA ILE A 8 13.73 -6.29 -16.15
C ILE A 8 14.35 -6.10 -17.53
N HIS A 9 15.68 -6.14 -17.64
CA HIS A 9 16.36 -6.08 -18.94
C HIS A 9 15.96 -7.26 -19.83
N GLN A 10 15.91 -8.48 -19.30
CA GLN A 10 15.45 -9.64 -20.06
C GLN A 10 14.00 -9.47 -20.52
N TYR A 11 13.13 -8.98 -19.64
CA TYR A 11 11.74 -8.71 -19.99
C TYR A 11 11.61 -7.65 -21.10
N GLN A 12 12.39 -6.57 -21.03
CA GLN A 12 12.45 -5.54 -22.07
C GLN A 12 12.95 -6.08 -23.41
N ASN A 13 13.81 -7.10 -23.38
CA ASN A 13 14.30 -7.80 -24.56
C ASN A 13 13.36 -8.92 -25.07
N GLY A 14 12.14 -9.03 -24.51
CA GLY A 14 11.11 -9.94 -24.98
C GLY A 14 11.01 -11.27 -24.22
N HIS A 15 11.85 -11.52 -23.22
CA HIS A 15 11.79 -12.74 -22.40
C HIS A 15 10.68 -12.64 -21.35
N ARG A 16 9.47 -13.09 -21.66
CA ARG A 16 8.30 -12.98 -20.78
C ARG A 16 8.47 -13.73 -19.46
N SER A 17 9.17 -14.86 -19.44
CA SER A 17 9.47 -15.62 -18.23
C SER A 17 10.21 -14.83 -17.14
N ALA A 18 10.97 -13.80 -17.53
CA ALA A 18 11.63 -12.92 -16.59
C ALA A 18 10.60 -12.08 -15.78
N TYR A 19 9.47 -11.71 -16.40
CA TYR A 19 8.39 -11.06 -15.69
C TYR A 19 7.71 -11.99 -14.67
N ASP A 20 7.47 -13.24 -15.03
CA ASP A 20 6.89 -14.22 -14.12
C ASP A 20 7.75 -14.40 -12.85
N GLU A 21 9.07 -14.37 -13.02
CA GLU A 21 10.01 -14.41 -11.90
C GLU A 21 9.95 -13.17 -11.02
N ILE A 22 9.78 -11.97 -11.60
CA ILE A 22 9.55 -10.71 -10.86
C ILE A 22 8.27 -10.82 -10.03
N VAL A 23 7.18 -11.29 -10.63
CA VAL A 23 5.90 -11.51 -9.93
C VAL A 23 6.10 -12.48 -8.77
N ARG A 24 6.72 -13.62 -9.01
CA ARG A 24 6.95 -14.66 -7.98
C ARG A 24 7.71 -14.13 -6.77
N ARG A 25 8.70 -13.25 -6.98
CA ARG A 25 9.50 -12.66 -5.90
C ARG A 25 8.76 -11.66 -5.05
N HIS A 26 7.90 -10.85 -5.67
CA HIS A 26 7.34 -9.67 -5.03
C HIS A 26 5.85 -9.81 -4.68
N LEU A 27 5.14 -10.83 -5.19
CA LEU A 27 3.70 -11.01 -5.02
C LEU A 27 3.30 -11.11 -3.54
N SER A 28 3.98 -11.97 -2.77
CA SER A 28 3.63 -12.20 -1.36
C SER A 28 3.76 -10.92 -0.52
N ASN A 29 4.86 -10.17 -0.73
CA ASN A 29 5.08 -8.90 -0.03
C ASN A 29 4.05 -7.83 -0.44
N THR A 30 3.66 -7.81 -1.72
CA THR A 30 2.65 -6.88 -2.22
C THR A 30 1.27 -7.21 -1.65
N ILE A 31 0.88 -8.49 -1.59
CA ILE A 31 -0.37 -8.92 -0.94
C ILE A 31 -0.34 -8.55 0.54
N GLY A 32 0.75 -8.84 1.26
CA GLY A 32 0.93 -8.48 2.66
C GLY A 32 0.76 -6.99 2.93
N PHE A 33 1.32 -6.14 2.05
CA PHE A 33 1.13 -4.70 2.11
C PHE A 33 -0.36 -4.32 2.04
N PHE A 34 -1.09 -4.82 1.05
CA PHE A 34 -2.51 -4.50 0.91
C PHE A 34 -3.35 -5.10 2.04
N TYR A 35 -3.03 -6.31 2.48
CA TYR A 35 -3.74 -6.96 3.59
C TYR A 35 -3.67 -6.15 4.89
N THR A 36 -2.57 -5.41 5.11
CA THR A 36 -2.39 -4.60 6.32
C THR A 36 -3.54 -3.61 6.55
N PHE A 37 -4.13 -3.04 5.49
CA PHE A 37 -5.21 -2.06 5.63
C PHE A 37 -6.57 -2.52 5.07
N THR A 38 -6.62 -3.55 4.23
CA THR A 38 -7.89 -4.11 3.79
C THR A 38 -8.51 -5.04 4.84
N GLY A 39 -7.66 -5.77 5.58
CA GLY A 39 -8.09 -6.84 6.45
C GLY A 39 -8.72 -8.03 5.71
N ASP A 40 -8.84 -7.95 4.39
CA ASP A 40 -9.49 -8.93 3.52
C ASP A 40 -8.47 -9.46 2.51
N ARG A 41 -8.26 -10.77 2.52
CA ARG A 41 -7.29 -11.43 1.64
C ARG A 41 -7.66 -11.30 0.17
N MET A 42 -8.94 -11.44 -0.16
CA MET A 42 -9.42 -11.34 -1.54
C MET A 42 -9.21 -9.93 -2.09
N ALA A 43 -9.59 -8.90 -1.32
CA ALA A 43 -9.34 -7.51 -1.69
C ALA A 43 -7.85 -7.20 -1.82
N ALA A 44 -6.99 -7.77 -0.95
CA ALA A 44 -5.55 -7.59 -1.04
C ALA A 44 -4.96 -8.26 -2.29
N GLU A 45 -5.42 -9.46 -2.64
CA GLU A 45 -5.01 -10.17 -3.85
C GLU A 45 -5.45 -9.42 -5.12
N ASP A 46 -6.67 -8.88 -5.16
CA ASP A 46 -7.17 -8.07 -6.28
C ASP A 46 -6.32 -6.81 -6.48
N LEU A 47 -5.98 -6.10 -5.38
CA LEU A 47 -5.12 -4.93 -5.45
C LEU A 47 -3.69 -5.27 -5.91
N ALA A 48 -3.16 -6.40 -5.47
CA ALA A 48 -1.86 -6.89 -5.93
C ALA A 48 -1.89 -7.25 -7.42
N GLN A 49 -2.95 -7.87 -7.91
CA GLN A 49 -3.14 -8.13 -9.34
C GLN A 49 -3.16 -6.83 -10.14
N ASP A 50 -3.88 -5.81 -9.69
CA ASP A 50 -3.90 -4.49 -10.32
C ASP A 50 -2.50 -3.86 -10.41
N VAL A 51 -1.70 -4.01 -9.35
CA VAL A 51 -0.30 -3.53 -9.34
C VAL A 51 0.52 -4.26 -10.40
N PHE A 52 0.49 -5.58 -10.42
CA PHE A 52 1.28 -6.36 -11.38
C PHE A 52 0.78 -6.18 -12.81
N PHE A 53 -0.53 -6.01 -13.02
CA PHE A 53 -1.04 -5.66 -14.34
C PHE A 53 -0.47 -4.32 -14.86
N LYS A 54 -0.46 -3.28 -14.01
CA LYS A 54 0.17 -1.99 -14.35
C LYS A 54 1.67 -2.17 -14.59
N LEU A 55 2.33 -2.92 -13.71
CA LEU A 55 3.76 -3.16 -13.78
C LEU A 55 4.16 -3.86 -15.08
N TYR A 56 3.38 -4.85 -15.55
CA TYR A 56 3.58 -5.53 -16.83
C TYR A 56 3.72 -4.56 -18.00
N HIS A 57 2.89 -3.53 -18.05
CA HIS A 57 2.95 -2.53 -19.11
C HIS A 57 4.07 -1.51 -18.89
N HIS A 58 4.29 -1.10 -17.66
CA HIS A 58 5.21 -0.02 -17.34
C HIS A 58 6.68 -0.46 -17.36
N LEU A 59 6.99 -1.71 -17.00
CA LEU A 59 8.37 -2.20 -17.02
C LEU A 59 9.03 -2.18 -18.39
N LYS A 60 8.26 -2.25 -19.48
CA LYS A 60 8.77 -2.10 -20.85
C LYS A 60 9.48 -0.76 -21.08
N ARG A 61 9.15 0.27 -20.28
CA ARG A 61 9.69 1.63 -20.38
C ARG A 61 10.43 2.06 -19.11
N PHE A 62 10.71 1.11 -18.22
CA PHE A 62 11.45 1.40 -17.00
C PHE A 62 12.88 1.83 -17.33
N ARG A 63 13.33 2.98 -16.78
CA ARG A 63 14.60 3.63 -17.17
C ARG A 63 15.75 3.38 -16.21
N PHE A 64 15.55 2.57 -15.16
CA PHE A 64 16.57 2.29 -14.14
C PHE A 64 17.10 3.52 -13.40
N GLU A 65 16.32 4.60 -13.34
CA GLU A 65 16.65 5.84 -12.63
C GLU A 65 16.49 5.70 -11.11
N SER A 66 15.89 4.62 -10.64
CA SER A 66 15.73 4.26 -9.22
C SER A 66 15.80 2.75 -9.05
N ALA A 67 15.99 2.28 -7.81
CA ALA A 67 15.84 0.86 -7.50
C ALA A 67 14.43 0.37 -7.89
N PHE A 68 14.34 -0.86 -8.39
CA PHE A 68 13.05 -1.45 -8.77
C PHE A 68 12.07 -1.51 -7.60
N THR A 69 12.56 -1.83 -6.40
CA THR A 69 11.74 -1.86 -5.17
C THR A 69 11.13 -0.49 -4.85
N THR A 70 11.92 0.59 -5.02
CA THR A 70 11.43 1.97 -4.88
C THR A 70 10.28 2.26 -5.85
N TYR A 71 10.42 1.83 -7.09
CA TYR A 71 9.39 1.98 -8.12
C TYR A 71 8.13 1.17 -7.80
N LEU A 72 8.28 -0.09 -7.39
CA LEU A 72 7.18 -0.95 -6.98
C LEU A 72 6.42 -0.37 -5.79
N TYR A 73 7.13 0.14 -4.76
CA TYR A 73 6.49 0.78 -3.62
C TYR A 73 5.67 2.01 -3.99
N ARG A 74 6.14 2.82 -4.94
CA ARG A 74 5.34 3.96 -5.47
C ARG A 74 4.03 3.47 -6.10
N ILE A 75 4.06 2.40 -6.88
CA ILE A 75 2.86 1.82 -7.49
C ILE A 75 1.91 1.30 -6.40
N ASN A 76 2.44 0.56 -5.40
CA ASN A 76 1.67 0.02 -4.30
C ASN A 76 0.94 1.15 -3.53
N VAL A 77 1.66 2.18 -3.11
CA VAL A 77 1.10 3.32 -2.36
C VAL A 77 0.07 4.09 -3.19
N ASN A 78 0.32 4.31 -4.47
CA ASN A 78 -0.64 4.99 -5.34
C ASN A 78 -1.93 4.17 -5.51
N THR A 79 -1.81 2.86 -5.66
CA THR A 79 -2.95 1.94 -5.75
C THR A 79 -3.74 1.93 -4.44
N ALA A 80 -3.05 1.84 -3.30
CA ALA A 80 -3.65 1.91 -1.98
C ALA A 80 -4.36 3.24 -1.71
N ASN A 81 -3.74 4.36 -2.05
CA ASN A 81 -4.37 5.68 -1.93
C ASN A 81 -5.66 5.80 -2.75
N THR A 82 -5.68 5.23 -3.95
CA THR A 82 -6.87 5.20 -4.80
C THR A 82 -7.97 4.34 -4.19
N TRP A 83 -7.61 3.16 -3.68
CA TRP A 83 -8.55 2.25 -3.03
C TRP A 83 -9.17 2.87 -1.77
N LEU A 84 -8.36 3.45 -0.88
CA LEU A 84 -8.83 4.13 0.33
C LEU A 84 -9.79 5.29 0.02
N LYS A 85 -9.52 6.07 -1.03
CA LYS A 85 -10.44 7.12 -1.47
C LYS A 85 -11.78 6.55 -1.93
N ARG A 86 -11.75 5.49 -2.74
CA ARG A 86 -12.98 4.82 -3.25
C ARG A 86 -13.78 4.18 -2.13
N SER A 87 -13.14 3.52 -1.19
CA SER A 87 -13.78 2.92 -0.02
C SER A 87 -14.50 3.98 0.83
N LYS A 88 -13.86 5.13 1.06
CA LYS A 88 -14.49 6.27 1.75
C LYS A 88 -15.75 6.78 1.02
N TRP A 89 -15.69 6.91 -0.32
CA TRP A 89 -16.86 7.34 -1.11
C TRP A 89 -18.00 6.32 -1.06
N LYS A 90 -17.72 5.03 -1.12
CA LYS A 90 -18.74 3.98 -0.99
C LYS A 90 -19.42 4.02 0.38
N ALA A 91 -18.66 4.15 1.47
CA ALA A 91 -19.21 4.27 2.81
C ALA A 91 -20.10 5.53 2.97
N LEU A 92 -19.67 6.67 2.43
CA LEU A 92 -20.46 7.92 2.44
C LEU A 92 -21.78 7.80 1.65
N LEU A 93 -21.80 7.05 0.57
CA LEU A 93 -22.99 6.85 -0.26
C LEU A 93 -23.87 5.69 0.22
N HIS A 94 -23.59 5.08 1.37
CA HIS A 94 -24.30 3.90 1.90
C HIS A 94 -24.46 2.75 0.88
N LEU A 95 -23.52 2.64 -0.07
CA LEU A 95 -23.53 1.61 -1.11
C LEU A 95 -22.99 0.26 -0.61
N ASP A 96 -22.32 0.23 0.55
CA ASP A 96 -21.94 -0.98 1.23
C ASP A 96 -23.00 -1.31 2.30
N GLN A 97 -23.99 -2.11 1.94
CA GLN A 97 -24.72 -2.89 2.93
C GLN A 97 -23.75 -3.96 3.42
N ALA A 98 -23.09 -3.70 4.55
CA ALA A 98 -22.32 -4.72 5.22
C ALA A 98 -23.26 -5.89 5.55
N PRO A 99 -22.90 -7.15 5.22
CA PRO A 99 -23.69 -8.28 5.65
C PRO A 99 -23.72 -8.28 7.19
N ASP A 100 -24.92 -8.45 7.73
CA ASP A 100 -25.18 -8.59 9.17
C ASP A 100 -24.35 -9.78 9.70
N ARG A 101 -23.23 -9.50 10.36
CA ARG A 101 -22.39 -10.51 11.00
C ARG A 101 -22.79 -10.59 12.47
N GLY A 102 -23.79 -11.44 12.73
CA GLY A 102 -24.01 -11.93 14.10
C GLY A 102 -22.85 -12.84 14.50
N GLU A 103 -22.22 -12.47 15.57
CA GLU A 103 -21.45 -13.18 16.60
C GLU A 103 -20.16 -12.42 16.94
N ARG A 104 -20.06 -12.05 18.23
CA ARG A 104 -18.90 -11.35 18.79
C ARG A 104 -17.80 -12.39 19.07
N ASP A 105 -16.80 -12.45 18.21
CA ASP A 105 -15.58 -13.21 18.41
C ASP A 105 -14.43 -12.26 18.74
N THR A 106 -13.51 -12.65 19.60
CA THR A 106 -12.37 -11.82 20.05
C THR A 106 -11.45 -11.40 18.89
N GLU A 107 -11.43 -12.18 17.80
CA GLU A 107 -10.78 -11.82 16.56
C GLU A 107 -11.48 -10.64 15.85
N LEU A 108 -12.80 -10.51 15.97
CA LEU A 108 -13.59 -9.42 15.41
C LEU A 108 -13.32 -8.07 16.09
N GLU A 109 -13.04 -8.05 17.40
CA GLU A 109 -12.68 -6.81 18.11
C GLU A 109 -11.33 -6.26 17.63
N GLN A 110 -10.35 -7.15 17.35
CA GLN A 110 -9.07 -6.73 16.73
C GLN A 110 -9.27 -6.25 15.26
N GLU A 111 -10.17 -6.87 14.54
CA GLU A 111 -10.50 -6.51 13.17
C GLU A 111 -11.23 -5.15 13.09
N TRP A 112 -12.13 -4.86 14.04
CA TRP A 112 -12.80 -3.56 14.17
C TRP A 112 -11.80 -2.44 14.48
N THR A 113 -10.95 -2.62 15.47
CA THR A 113 -9.90 -1.65 15.82
C THR A 113 -8.98 -1.37 14.63
N ARG A 114 -8.65 -2.39 13.84
CA ARG A 114 -7.86 -2.26 12.63
C ARG A 114 -8.59 -1.48 11.55
N LYS A 115 -9.86 -1.78 11.31
CA LYS A 115 -10.71 -1.06 10.35
C LYS A 115 -10.84 0.40 10.74
N GLU A 116 -11.15 0.70 11.99
CA GLU A 116 -11.26 2.07 12.50
C GLU A 116 -9.96 2.86 12.29
N LEU A 117 -8.82 2.25 12.59
CA LEU A 117 -7.51 2.86 12.34
C LEU A 117 -7.33 3.22 10.86
N TRP A 118 -7.59 2.30 9.94
CA TRP A 118 -7.37 2.54 8.53
C TRP A 118 -8.42 3.46 7.91
N ASP A 119 -9.64 3.48 8.42
CA ASP A 119 -10.66 4.48 8.09
C ASP A 119 -10.23 5.88 8.53
N ALA A 120 -9.61 6.01 9.70
CA ALA A 120 -9.01 7.26 10.16
C ALA A 120 -7.80 7.65 9.30
N VAL A 121 -6.92 6.72 8.97
CA VAL A 121 -5.79 6.95 8.05
C VAL A 121 -6.27 7.44 6.68
N ALA A 122 -7.37 6.91 6.17
CA ALA A 122 -7.97 7.36 4.91
C ALA A 122 -8.41 8.83 4.91
N LYS A 123 -8.71 9.39 6.09
CA LYS A 123 -9.08 10.81 6.26
C LYS A 123 -7.87 11.75 6.31
N LEU A 124 -6.66 11.24 6.54
CA LEU A 124 -5.45 12.06 6.61
C LEU A 124 -5.13 12.75 5.27
N PRO A 125 -4.45 13.91 5.30
CA PRO A 125 -3.85 14.52 4.11
C PRO A 125 -2.92 13.53 3.38
N ASN A 126 -2.86 13.63 2.05
CA ASN A 126 -2.17 12.63 1.21
C ASN A 126 -0.71 12.36 1.64
N LYS A 127 0.07 13.40 1.96
CA LYS A 127 1.47 13.24 2.38
C LYS A 127 1.59 12.49 3.71
N GLN A 128 0.75 12.83 4.69
CA GLN A 128 0.71 12.17 5.99
C GLN A 128 0.28 10.71 5.84
N ARG A 129 -0.79 10.44 5.10
CA ARG A 129 -1.29 9.09 4.80
C ARG A 129 -0.21 8.23 4.14
N THR A 130 0.45 8.75 3.11
CA THR A 130 1.53 8.05 2.39
C THR A 130 2.66 7.65 3.34
N VAL A 131 3.11 8.56 4.19
CA VAL A 131 4.19 8.27 5.16
C VAL A 131 3.75 7.23 6.19
N VAL A 132 2.52 7.33 6.72
CA VAL A 132 1.96 6.34 7.66
C VAL A 132 1.89 4.95 7.03
N MET A 133 1.40 4.86 5.80
CA MET A 133 1.30 3.58 5.10
C MET A 133 2.67 2.94 4.88
N MET A 134 3.67 3.71 4.45
CA MET A 134 5.02 3.20 4.24
C MET A 134 5.69 2.81 5.56
N ARG A 135 5.48 3.58 6.61
CA ARG A 135 6.10 3.33 7.92
C ARG A 135 5.49 2.15 8.64
N ILE A 136 4.15 2.00 8.59
CA ILE A 136 3.42 0.95 9.33
C ILE A 136 3.27 -0.32 8.51
N ALA A 137 2.80 -0.21 7.25
CA ALA A 137 2.51 -1.39 6.44
C ALA A 137 3.74 -1.98 5.73
N GLN A 138 4.81 -1.21 5.56
CA GLN A 138 6.05 -1.62 4.91
C GLN A 138 7.25 -1.60 5.85
N GLU A 139 7.08 -1.07 7.06
CA GLU A 139 8.15 -0.91 8.07
C GLU A 139 9.39 -0.17 7.56
N LEU A 140 9.22 0.69 6.54
CA LEU A 140 10.33 1.37 5.89
C LEU A 140 10.95 2.44 6.82
N PRO A 141 12.29 2.57 6.84
CA PRO A 141 12.96 3.69 7.51
C PRO A 141 12.65 5.01 6.79
N TYR A 142 12.73 6.13 7.53
CA TYR A 142 12.42 7.45 6.95
C TYR A 142 13.31 7.83 5.76
N LYS A 143 14.54 7.34 5.74
CA LYS A 143 15.47 7.53 4.60
C LYS A 143 14.87 6.96 3.31
N ASP A 144 14.36 5.73 3.36
CA ASP A 144 13.78 5.05 2.20
C ASP A 144 12.44 5.71 1.81
N ILE A 145 11.63 6.10 2.80
CA ILE A 145 10.40 6.87 2.55
C ILE A 145 10.71 8.19 1.83
N ALA A 146 11.76 8.89 2.26
CA ALA A 146 12.21 10.13 1.62
C ALA A 146 12.60 9.90 0.16
N GLU A 147 13.39 8.86 -0.12
CA GLU A 147 13.78 8.48 -1.48
C GLU A 147 12.56 8.13 -2.35
N ILE A 148 11.65 7.31 -1.82
CA ILE A 148 10.45 6.86 -2.56
C ILE A 148 9.52 8.03 -2.88
N THR A 149 9.33 8.95 -1.93
CA THR A 149 8.33 10.03 -2.03
C THR A 149 8.88 11.32 -2.63
N GLY A 150 10.19 11.48 -2.67
CA GLY A 150 10.84 12.74 -3.03
C GLY A 150 10.79 13.82 -1.92
N MET A 151 10.39 13.45 -0.71
CA MET A 151 10.44 14.34 0.47
C MET A 151 11.84 14.31 1.08
N SER A 152 12.17 15.30 1.94
CA SER A 152 13.31 15.15 2.84
C SER A 152 12.98 14.17 3.98
N GLU A 153 13.99 13.55 4.57
CA GLU A 153 13.81 12.66 5.73
C GLU A 153 13.16 13.41 6.91
N GLY A 154 13.55 14.67 7.15
CA GLY A 154 12.93 15.54 8.16
C GLY A 154 11.45 15.79 7.87
N THR A 155 11.09 16.03 6.60
CA THR A 155 9.69 16.20 6.19
C THR A 155 8.89 14.93 6.40
N ALA A 156 9.46 13.76 6.13
CA ALA A 156 8.79 12.49 6.37
C ALA A 156 8.52 12.26 7.87
N LYS A 157 9.52 12.53 8.73
CA LYS A 157 9.38 12.46 10.20
C LYS A 157 8.27 13.39 10.72
N VAL A 158 8.26 14.63 10.27
CA VAL A 158 7.25 15.63 10.67
C VAL A 158 5.85 15.19 10.22
N ASN A 159 5.68 14.74 8.98
CA ASN A 159 4.39 14.24 8.48
C ASN A 159 3.90 13.02 9.27
N PHE A 160 4.78 12.09 9.64
CA PHE A 160 4.44 10.95 10.47
C PHE A 160 3.98 11.38 11.87
N HIS A 161 4.73 12.30 12.51
CA HIS A 161 4.37 12.81 13.84
C HIS A 161 3.01 13.51 13.84
N HIS A 162 2.75 14.38 12.88
CA HIS A 162 1.45 15.04 12.72
C HIS A 162 0.32 14.04 12.50
N ALA A 163 0.55 13.04 11.65
CA ALA A 163 -0.42 11.99 11.40
C ALA A 163 -0.77 11.22 12.68
N VAL A 164 0.25 10.77 13.43
CA VAL A 164 0.05 10.02 14.69
C VAL A 164 -0.71 10.87 15.72
N THR A 165 -0.36 12.15 15.85
CA THR A 165 -1.06 13.08 16.75
C THR A 165 -2.53 13.23 16.38
N THR A 166 -2.82 13.40 15.08
CA THR A 166 -4.19 13.50 14.57
C THR A 166 -4.98 12.21 14.78
N LEU A 167 -4.39 11.05 14.47
CA LEU A 167 -5.02 9.75 14.65
C LEU A 167 -5.33 9.47 16.13
N LYS A 168 -4.39 9.75 17.03
CA LYS A 168 -4.60 9.60 18.48
C LYS A 168 -5.77 10.46 18.98
N LYS A 169 -5.93 11.67 18.45
CA LYS A 169 -7.06 12.55 18.79
C LYS A 169 -8.36 11.92 18.31
N TRP A 170 -8.46 11.56 17.04
CA TRP A 170 -9.69 11.02 16.45
C TRP A 170 -10.14 9.69 17.08
N LEU A 171 -9.18 8.79 17.42
CA LEU A 171 -9.46 7.48 17.98
C LEU A 171 -9.69 7.47 19.52
N ARG A 172 -9.48 8.63 20.20
CA ARG A 172 -9.77 8.77 21.63
C ARG A 172 -11.08 9.51 21.91
N ASP A 173 -11.51 10.32 20.94
CA ASP A 173 -12.71 11.15 21.07
C ASP A 173 -13.98 10.40 20.57
N ASP A 174 -13.84 9.14 20.09
CA ASP A 174 -14.90 8.19 19.80
C ASP A 174 -15.03 7.15 20.93
#